data_fae9fb59542d240506f49f04f0e3a5fd
#
_entry.id   fae9fb59542d240506f49f04f0e3a5fd
#
_cell.length_a   1.000
_cell.length_b   1.000
_cell.length_c   1.000
_cell.angle_alpha   90.00
_cell.angle_beta   90.00
_cell.angle_gamma   90.00
#
_symmetry.space_group_name_H-M   'P 1'
#
loop_
_entity.id
_entity.type
_entity.pdbx_description
1 polymer ?
#
loop_
_entity_poly.entity_id
_entity_poly.type
_entity_poly.pdbx_seq_one_letter_code
_entity_poly.pdbx_strand_id
1 'polypeptide(L)'
;LTKNTMQRTFCSVIGCLKNMIYKKIMINNFGLDAFVVNNFKHVKLWQLMLPFLVLILFFLFFLFSEETNFVDAYVESQKGLFLSMNSTLAAYPNIQLNITELGDVFVIFPLIIVFLFYAPKLWEVLLTSSLITLILAAVLKKYFYVPRPAHVYDIDSFIIIGKTHLGNKSFPSGHSMTIFVVIILLLFAFMPKKKSYTIVWSLLMLLAGFSIAFSRVAVGAHYPFDVVIGIALGFIAAIIGIRVNNNVRWLVWIKNKRFYPGFMLLLIIWIALIILKIIDHNLPIFYLSLMSLVGTLFLITRAYAKQN
;
A
#
# COMPACT_ATOMS: atom_id res chain seq x y z
N LEU A 1 23.99 35.20 41.42
CA LEU A 1 23.52 33.95 40.82
C LEU A 1 24.60 33.38 39.94
N THR A 2 25.30 32.33 40.41
CA THR A 2 26.48 31.78 39.74
C THR A 2 26.12 31.04 38.46
N LYS A 3 27.02 31.09 37.45
CA LYS A 3 26.89 30.41 36.14
C LYS A 3 26.42 28.95 36.23
N ASN A 4 26.75 28.26 37.33
CA ASN A 4 26.37 26.89 37.63
C ASN A 4 24.86 26.70 37.96
N THR A 5 24.20 27.69 38.59
CA THR A 5 22.76 27.63 38.91
C THR A 5 21.94 27.82 37.64
N MET A 6 22.34 28.72 36.76
CA MET A 6 21.65 28.97 35.49
C MET A 6 21.73 27.76 34.54
N GLN A 7 22.88 27.08 34.49
CA GLN A 7 23.11 25.91 33.69
C GLN A 7 22.28 24.66 34.20
N ARG A 8 22.17 24.51 35.53
CA ARG A 8 21.32 23.46 36.14
C ARG A 8 19.84 23.71 35.90
N THR A 9 19.37 24.97 35.99
CA THR A 9 17.97 25.33 35.72
C THR A 9 17.63 25.13 34.24
N PHE A 10 18.53 25.50 33.32
CA PHE A 10 18.36 25.30 31.87
C PHE A 10 18.29 23.80 31.51
N CYS A 11 19.15 22.96 32.11
CA CYS A 11 19.15 21.53 31.93
C CYS A 11 17.87 20.84 32.47
N SER A 12 17.35 21.38 33.59
CA SER A 12 16.07 20.87 34.18
C SER A 12 14.85 21.26 33.36
N VAL A 13 14.84 22.47 32.78
CA VAL A 13 13.75 22.94 31.91
C VAL A 13 13.73 22.16 30.58
N ILE A 14 14.90 21.92 29.98
CA ILE A 14 15.02 21.10 28.78
C ILE A 14 14.62 19.65 29.07
N GLY A 15 15.00 19.10 30.23
CA GLY A 15 14.59 17.77 30.68
C GLY A 15 13.08 17.68 30.92
N CYS A 16 12.49 18.72 31.49
CA CYS A 16 11.04 18.80 31.75
C CYS A 16 10.25 18.95 30.44
N LEU A 17 10.69 19.83 29.53
CA LEU A 17 10.12 19.97 28.17
C LEU A 17 10.25 18.68 27.37
N LYS A 18 11.41 18.03 27.43
CA LYS A 18 11.66 16.75 26.78
C LYS A 18 10.73 15.64 27.31
N ASN A 19 10.49 15.61 28.63
CA ASN A 19 9.56 14.67 29.26
C ASN A 19 8.08 15.02 28.99
N MET A 20 7.71 16.30 28.93
CA MET A 20 6.34 16.74 28.57
C MET A 20 6.04 16.41 27.09
N ILE A 21 6.95 16.69 26.18
CA ILE A 21 6.81 16.35 24.75
C ILE A 21 6.73 14.83 24.61
N TYR A 22 7.57 14.08 25.31
CA TYR A 22 7.56 12.61 25.27
C TYR A 22 6.25 12.03 25.86
N LYS A 23 5.78 12.56 27.00
CA LYS A 23 4.50 12.14 27.60
C LYS A 23 3.32 12.48 26.69
N LYS A 24 3.35 13.63 26.03
CA LYS A 24 2.34 14.05 25.04
C LYS A 24 2.39 13.18 23.78
N ILE A 25 3.58 12.79 23.31
CA ILE A 25 3.75 11.85 22.18
C ILE A 25 3.28 10.45 22.57
N MET A 26 3.60 9.95 23.77
CA MET A 26 3.17 8.62 24.24
C MET A 26 1.65 8.56 24.49
N ILE A 27 1.05 9.62 25.06
CA ILE A 27 -0.40 9.71 25.23
C ILE A 27 -1.11 9.80 23.87
N ASN A 28 -0.54 10.52 22.89
CA ASN A 28 -1.06 10.56 21.52
C ASN A 28 -0.91 9.23 20.78
N ASN A 29 0.12 8.42 21.07
CA ASN A 29 0.31 7.11 20.44
C ASN A 29 -0.81 6.12 20.83
N PHE A 30 -1.21 6.08 22.11
CA PHE A 30 -2.38 5.31 22.54
C PHE A 30 -3.67 5.83 21.90
N GLY A 31 -3.77 7.14 21.65
CA GLY A 31 -4.91 7.77 21.00
C GLY A 31 -5.07 7.36 19.54
N LEU A 32 -3.99 7.30 18.76
CA LEU A 32 -4.05 6.97 17.32
C LEU A 32 -4.40 5.51 17.07
N ASP A 33 -3.76 4.56 17.79
CA ASP A 33 -4.10 3.13 17.66
C ASP A 33 -5.56 2.88 18.10
N ALA A 34 -6.01 3.49 19.20
CA ALA A 34 -7.39 3.40 19.67
C ALA A 34 -8.39 3.98 18.66
N PHE A 35 -8.03 5.07 17.99
CA PHE A 35 -8.84 5.67 16.94
C PHE A 35 -8.98 4.73 15.74
N VAL A 36 -7.88 4.12 15.27
CA VAL A 36 -7.87 3.12 14.19
C VAL A 36 -8.71 1.90 14.57
N VAL A 37 -8.50 1.35 15.78
CA VAL A 37 -9.29 0.21 16.30
C VAL A 37 -10.78 0.54 16.31
N ASN A 38 -11.15 1.73 16.77
CA ASN A 38 -12.55 2.16 16.81
C ASN A 38 -13.13 2.26 15.39
N ASN A 39 -12.42 2.85 14.45
CA ASN A 39 -12.89 3.00 13.08
C ASN A 39 -13.05 1.63 12.39
N PHE A 40 -12.12 0.70 12.57
CA PHE A 40 -12.20 -0.64 11.99
C PHE A 40 -13.39 -1.46 12.51
N LYS A 41 -13.85 -1.25 13.75
CA LYS A 41 -15.06 -1.90 14.28
C LYS A 41 -16.34 -1.53 13.51
N HIS A 42 -16.37 -0.34 12.89
CA HIS A 42 -17.54 0.14 12.15
C HIS A 42 -17.56 -0.33 10.68
N VAL A 43 -16.51 -1.00 10.20
CA VAL A 43 -16.47 -1.57 8.85
C VAL A 43 -17.43 -2.75 8.77
N LYS A 44 -18.35 -2.72 7.79
CA LYS A 44 -19.42 -3.70 7.62
C LYS A 44 -19.23 -4.52 6.35
N LEU A 45 -19.74 -5.74 6.32
CA LEU A 45 -19.61 -6.65 5.16
C LEU A 45 -20.38 -6.16 3.92
N TRP A 46 -21.44 -5.34 4.07
CA TRP A 46 -22.15 -4.80 2.91
C TRP A 46 -21.25 -3.96 1.99
N GLN A 47 -20.14 -3.43 2.50
CA GLN A 47 -19.13 -2.70 1.70
C GLN A 47 -18.46 -3.60 0.65
N LEU A 48 -18.59 -4.93 0.76
CA LEU A 48 -18.16 -5.88 -0.24
C LEU A 48 -19.09 -5.96 -1.47
N MET A 49 -20.30 -5.39 -1.40
CA MET A 49 -21.27 -5.49 -2.50
C MET A 49 -20.71 -4.92 -3.80
N LEU A 50 -20.08 -3.73 -3.74
CA LEU A 50 -19.54 -3.08 -4.95
C LEU A 50 -18.40 -3.90 -5.58
N PRO A 51 -17.33 -4.30 -4.88
CA PRO A 51 -16.28 -5.10 -5.50
C PRO A 51 -16.77 -6.48 -5.95
N PHE A 52 -17.72 -7.12 -5.25
CA PHE A 52 -18.33 -8.36 -5.74
C PHE A 52 -19.17 -8.13 -7.00
N LEU A 53 -19.93 -7.03 -7.09
CA LEU A 53 -20.65 -6.68 -8.31
C LEU A 53 -19.68 -6.53 -9.50
N VAL A 54 -18.53 -5.88 -9.31
CA VAL A 54 -17.49 -5.76 -10.35
C VAL A 54 -17.01 -7.15 -10.79
N LEU A 55 -16.75 -8.08 -9.87
CA LEU A 55 -16.33 -9.44 -10.20
C LEU A 55 -17.42 -10.21 -10.93
N ILE A 56 -18.69 -10.09 -10.52
CA ILE A 56 -19.83 -10.72 -11.16
C ILE A 56 -20.00 -10.20 -12.60
N LEU A 57 -19.99 -8.88 -12.79
CA LEU A 57 -20.10 -8.27 -14.13
C LEU A 57 -18.94 -8.70 -15.04
N PHE A 58 -17.72 -8.78 -14.51
CA PHE A 58 -16.56 -9.27 -15.24
C PHE A 58 -16.77 -10.74 -15.66
N PHE A 59 -17.19 -11.60 -14.73
CA PHE A 59 -17.45 -13.00 -15.02
C PHE A 59 -18.57 -13.18 -16.07
N LEU A 60 -19.68 -12.44 -15.91
CA LEU A 60 -20.78 -12.48 -16.86
C LEU A 60 -20.36 -11.99 -18.26
N PHE A 61 -19.55 -10.95 -18.36
CA PHE A 61 -19.02 -10.46 -19.64
C PHE A 61 -18.31 -11.58 -20.43
N PHE A 62 -17.46 -12.38 -19.77
CA PHE A 62 -16.76 -13.48 -20.42
C PHE A 62 -17.59 -14.75 -20.57
N LEU A 63 -18.62 -14.96 -19.73
CA LEU A 63 -19.54 -16.09 -19.88
C LEU A 63 -20.36 -16.01 -21.18
N PHE A 64 -20.69 -14.78 -21.60
CA PHE A 64 -21.46 -14.52 -22.83
C PHE A 64 -20.56 -14.16 -24.03
N SER A 65 -19.24 -14.34 -23.92
CA SER A 65 -18.31 -14.19 -25.04
C SER A 65 -18.47 -15.36 -26.01
N GLU A 66 -18.49 -15.08 -27.30
CA GLU A 66 -18.56 -16.09 -28.36
C GLU A 66 -17.22 -16.82 -28.57
N GLU A 67 -16.13 -16.32 -28.02
CA GLU A 67 -14.80 -16.90 -28.14
C GLU A 67 -14.66 -18.20 -27.33
N THR A 68 -14.08 -19.20 -27.95
CA THR A 68 -13.90 -20.53 -27.32
C THR A 68 -12.75 -20.56 -26.31
N ASN A 69 -11.79 -19.65 -26.42
CA ASN A 69 -10.62 -19.53 -25.53
C ASN A 69 -10.71 -18.25 -24.70
N PHE A 70 -10.82 -18.39 -23.39
CA PHE A 70 -10.87 -17.26 -22.46
C PHE A 70 -9.69 -16.29 -22.62
N VAL A 71 -8.46 -16.78 -22.82
CA VAL A 71 -7.26 -15.93 -22.90
C VAL A 71 -7.32 -15.04 -24.14
N ASP A 72 -7.72 -15.58 -25.29
CA ASP A 72 -7.83 -14.86 -26.55
C ASP A 72 -8.95 -13.81 -26.48
N ALA A 73 -10.14 -14.21 -25.98
CA ALA A 73 -11.25 -13.32 -25.71
C ALA A 73 -10.84 -12.16 -24.76
N TYR A 74 -10.09 -12.50 -23.71
CA TYR A 74 -9.61 -11.55 -22.72
C TYR A 74 -8.68 -10.50 -23.33
N VAL A 75 -7.70 -10.94 -24.12
CA VAL A 75 -6.70 -10.06 -24.73
C VAL A 75 -7.32 -9.17 -25.81
N GLU A 76 -8.10 -9.77 -26.73
CA GLU A 76 -8.64 -9.04 -27.87
C GLU A 76 -9.74 -8.05 -27.47
N SER A 77 -10.63 -8.42 -26.54
CA SER A 77 -11.73 -7.53 -26.09
C SER A 77 -11.26 -6.20 -25.50
N GLN A 78 -10.03 -6.12 -24.99
CA GLN A 78 -9.52 -4.90 -24.33
C GLN A 78 -8.37 -4.23 -25.07
N LYS A 79 -7.95 -4.74 -26.26
CA LYS A 79 -6.84 -4.20 -27.06
C LYS A 79 -7.02 -2.71 -27.36
N GLY A 80 -8.14 -2.32 -27.95
CA GLY A 80 -8.44 -0.93 -28.28
C GLY A 80 -8.46 -0.03 -27.04
N LEU A 81 -9.08 -0.50 -25.95
CA LEU A 81 -9.11 0.23 -24.68
C LEU A 81 -7.71 0.39 -24.07
N PHE A 82 -6.90 -0.69 -24.10
CA PHE A 82 -5.52 -0.67 -23.63
C PHE A 82 -4.68 0.36 -24.40
N LEU A 83 -4.68 0.32 -25.72
CA LEU A 83 -3.89 1.25 -26.56
C LEU A 83 -4.30 2.70 -26.33
N SER A 84 -5.60 3.00 -26.31
CA SER A 84 -6.13 4.34 -26.05
C SER A 84 -5.76 4.86 -24.65
N MET A 85 -5.92 4.03 -23.60
CA MET A 85 -5.58 4.42 -22.23
C MET A 85 -4.07 4.56 -22.06
N ASN A 86 -3.27 3.64 -22.62
CA ASN A 86 -1.82 3.69 -22.54
C ASN A 86 -1.30 4.99 -23.19
N SER A 87 -1.69 5.32 -24.43
CA SER A 87 -1.26 6.54 -25.13
C SER A 87 -1.63 7.81 -24.37
N THR A 88 -2.81 7.86 -23.76
CA THR A 88 -3.29 9.02 -23.00
C THR A 88 -2.56 9.17 -21.65
N LEU A 89 -2.47 8.09 -20.88
CA LEU A 89 -1.89 8.11 -19.54
C LEU A 89 -0.36 8.23 -19.57
N ALA A 90 0.31 7.69 -20.60
CA ALA A 90 1.76 7.75 -20.75
C ALA A 90 2.29 9.14 -21.16
N ALA A 91 1.44 10.13 -21.39
CA ALA A 91 1.82 11.50 -21.74
C ALA A 91 2.83 12.15 -20.75
N TYR A 92 2.83 11.69 -19.49
CA TYR A 92 3.74 12.18 -18.45
C TYR A 92 4.59 11.02 -17.87
N PRO A 93 5.61 10.52 -18.61
CA PRO A 93 6.31 9.28 -18.27
C PRO A 93 6.99 9.34 -16.90
N ASN A 94 7.63 10.43 -16.54
CA ASN A 94 8.30 10.60 -15.23
C ASN A 94 7.31 10.55 -14.06
N ILE A 95 6.11 11.10 -14.22
CA ILE A 95 5.05 11.04 -13.20
C ILE A 95 4.56 9.60 -13.08
N GLN A 96 4.28 8.94 -14.20
CA GLN A 96 3.78 7.57 -14.21
C GLN A 96 4.78 6.58 -13.61
N LEU A 97 6.08 6.77 -13.87
CA LEU A 97 7.13 5.96 -13.30
C LEU A 97 7.20 6.10 -11.77
N ASN A 98 7.10 7.34 -11.24
CA ASN A 98 7.05 7.56 -9.79
C ASN A 98 5.79 6.98 -9.15
N ILE A 99 4.63 7.22 -9.76
CA ILE A 99 3.34 6.77 -9.22
C ILE A 99 3.25 5.25 -9.23
N THR A 100 3.73 4.58 -10.27
CA THR A 100 3.66 3.12 -10.37
C THR A 100 4.45 2.42 -9.28
N GLU A 101 5.57 3.00 -8.82
CA GLU A 101 6.38 2.45 -7.73
C GLU A 101 5.62 2.44 -6.38
N LEU A 102 4.61 3.30 -6.19
CA LEU A 102 3.72 3.24 -5.02
C LEU A 102 2.86 1.97 -4.98
N GLY A 103 2.73 1.24 -6.07
CA GLY A 103 2.09 -0.08 -6.09
C GLY A 103 3.04 -1.22 -5.70
N ASP A 104 4.34 -0.97 -5.60
CA ASP A 104 5.33 -1.95 -5.15
C ASP A 104 5.36 -2.03 -3.61
N VAL A 105 5.21 -3.25 -3.08
CA VAL A 105 5.29 -3.52 -1.63
C VAL A 105 6.59 -3.01 -1.02
N PHE A 106 7.72 -3.15 -1.75
CA PHE A 106 9.04 -2.69 -1.29
C PHE A 106 9.16 -1.17 -1.17
N VAL A 107 8.22 -0.41 -1.72
CA VAL A 107 8.18 1.05 -1.68
C VAL A 107 7.06 1.57 -0.77
N ILE A 108 5.83 1.06 -0.94
CA ILE A 108 4.68 1.59 -0.18
C ILE A 108 4.72 1.18 1.30
N PHE A 109 5.18 -0.03 1.63
CA PHE A 109 5.26 -0.46 3.04
C PHE A 109 6.30 0.35 3.82
N PRO A 110 7.55 0.56 3.31
CA PRO A 110 8.46 1.53 3.90
C PRO A 110 7.87 2.92 4.10
N LEU A 111 7.14 3.42 3.11
CA LEU A 111 6.55 4.75 3.19
C LEU A 111 5.60 4.90 4.39
N ILE A 112 4.85 3.85 4.71
CA ILE A 112 3.89 3.84 5.82
C ILE A 112 4.40 3.12 7.08
N ILE A 113 5.70 2.71 7.12
CA ILE A 113 6.27 1.92 8.23
C ILE A 113 6.19 2.64 9.57
N VAL A 114 6.19 3.96 9.57
CA VAL A 114 6.04 4.80 10.77
C VAL A 114 4.76 4.45 11.57
N PHE A 115 3.69 4.03 10.90
CA PHE A 115 2.47 3.59 11.57
C PHE A 115 2.63 2.29 12.37
N LEU A 116 3.68 1.50 12.12
CA LEU A 116 3.99 0.34 12.98
C LEU A 116 4.17 0.77 14.44
N PHE A 117 4.71 1.97 14.66
CA PHE A 117 4.94 2.53 16.00
C PHE A 117 3.70 3.24 16.57
N TYR A 118 2.98 4.00 15.73
CA TYR A 118 1.87 4.86 16.17
C TYR A 118 0.49 4.20 16.11
N ALA A 119 0.30 3.26 15.16
CA ALA A 119 -0.95 2.55 14.94
C ALA A 119 -0.68 1.07 14.59
N PRO A 120 -0.14 0.27 15.53
CA PRO A 120 0.22 -1.14 15.28
C PRO A 120 -0.96 -1.97 14.78
N LYS A 121 -2.21 -1.61 15.13
CA LYS A 121 -3.41 -2.28 14.61
C LYS A 121 -3.54 -2.16 13.09
N LEU A 122 -3.18 -1.01 12.52
CA LEU A 122 -3.15 -0.82 11.06
C LEU A 122 -2.19 -1.83 10.40
N TRP A 123 -1.01 -2.01 10.98
CA TRP A 123 -0.01 -2.96 10.47
C TRP A 123 -0.44 -4.42 10.62
N GLU A 124 -1.09 -4.77 11.73
CA GLU A 124 -1.66 -6.10 11.92
C GLU A 124 -2.64 -6.45 10.80
N VAL A 125 -3.55 -5.52 10.48
CA VAL A 125 -4.54 -5.69 9.42
C VAL A 125 -3.87 -5.68 8.05
N LEU A 126 -2.88 -4.80 7.82
CA LEU A 126 -2.14 -4.71 6.55
C LEU A 126 -1.45 -6.05 6.21
N LEU A 127 -0.74 -6.65 7.16
CA LEU A 127 -0.06 -7.93 6.94
C LEU A 127 -1.04 -9.06 6.65
N THR A 128 -2.18 -9.11 7.37
CA THR A 128 -3.24 -10.10 7.11
C THR A 128 -3.83 -9.92 5.71
N SER A 129 -4.18 -8.69 5.33
CA SER A 129 -4.74 -8.37 4.01
C SER A 129 -3.76 -8.67 2.89
N SER A 130 -2.46 -8.38 3.12
CA SER A 130 -1.40 -8.66 2.15
C SER A 130 -1.17 -10.15 1.95
N LEU A 131 -1.29 -10.95 3.01
CA LEU A 131 -1.23 -12.41 2.89
C LEU A 131 -2.39 -12.95 2.06
N ILE A 132 -3.60 -12.43 2.26
CA ILE A 132 -4.78 -12.78 1.46
C ILE A 132 -4.54 -12.44 -0.02
N THR A 133 -4.05 -11.23 -0.33
CA THR A 133 -3.77 -10.84 -1.72
C THR A 133 -2.65 -11.65 -2.35
N LEU A 134 -1.63 -12.02 -1.59
CA LEU A 134 -0.54 -12.87 -2.06
C LEU A 134 -1.06 -14.23 -2.52
N ILE A 135 -1.90 -14.86 -1.69
CA ILE A 135 -2.52 -16.15 -2.02
C ILE A 135 -3.44 -16.02 -3.25
N LEU A 136 -4.33 -15.04 -3.26
CA LEU A 136 -5.24 -14.80 -4.39
C LEU A 136 -4.46 -14.55 -5.68
N ALA A 137 -3.44 -13.68 -5.65
CA ALA A 137 -2.63 -13.39 -6.83
C ALA A 137 -1.87 -14.62 -7.32
N ALA A 138 -1.31 -15.44 -6.42
CA ALA A 138 -0.57 -16.66 -6.80
C ALA A 138 -1.49 -17.68 -7.48
N VAL A 139 -2.68 -17.91 -6.92
CA VAL A 139 -3.67 -18.86 -7.45
C VAL A 139 -4.19 -18.39 -8.82
N LEU A 140 -4.66 -17.13 -8.90
CA LEU A 140 -5.26 -16.61 -10.13
C LEU A 140 -4.25 -16.49 -11.28
N LYS A 141 -3.02 -16.04 -11.01
CA LYS A 141 -1.95 -15.97 -12.02
C LYS A 141 -1.57 -17.34 -12.58
N LYS A 142 -1.60 -18.37 -11.73
CA LYS A 142 -1.33 -19.75 -12.15
C LYS A 142 -2.50 -20.34 -12.96
N TYR A 143 -3.73 -20.03 -12.56
CA TYR A 143 -4.94 -20.61 -13.19
C TYR A 143 -5.22 -19.97 -14.56
N PHE A 144 -5.25 -18.63 -14.64
CA PHE A 144 -5.61 -17.93 -15.89
C PHE A 144 -4.46 -17.82 -16.88
N TYR A 145 -3.22 -17.75 -16.43
CA TYR A 145 -2.00 -17.73 -17.25
C TYR A 145 -2.03 -16.71 -18.39
N VAL A 146 -2.61 -15.53 -18.16
CA VAL A 146 -2.77 -14.47 -19.18
C VAL A 146 -1.43 -13.84 -19.53
N PRO A 147 -1.09 -13.75 -20.85
CA PRO A 147 0.12 -13.08 -21.30
C PRO A 147 0.05 -11.57 -21.07
N ARG A 148 1.20 -10.92 -20.84
CA ARG A 148 1.30 -9.46 -20.68
C ARG A 148 1.22 -8.75 -22.04
N PRO A 149 0.86 -7.44 -22.07
CA PRO A 149 0.80 -6.68 -23.32
C PRO A 149 2.06 -6.78 -24.18
N ALA A 150 3.25 -6.61 -23.61
CA ALA A 150 4.52 -6.71 -24.32
C ALA A 150 4.90 -8.13 -24.76
N HIS A 151 4.14 -9.15 -24.38
CA HIS A 151 4.31 -10.53 -24.87
C HIS A 151 3.42 -10.84 -26.08
N VAL A 152 2.36 -10.05 -26.28
CA VAL A 152 1.34 -10.28 -27.34
C VAL A 152 1.41 -9.23 -28.43
N TYR A 153 1.50 -7.96 -28.04
CA TYR A 153 1.49 -6.85 -28.99
C TYR A 153 2.90 -6.47 -29.41
N ASP A 154 3.02 -5.93 -30.63
CA ASP A 154 4.25 -5.33 -31.08
C ASP A 154 4.67 -4.20 -30.11
N ILE A 155 5.93 -4.24 -29.68
CA ILE A 155 6.50 -3.29 -28.71
C ILE A 155 6.42 -1.85 -29.22
N ASP A 156 6.47 -1.64 -30.53
CA ASP A 156 6.38 -0.33 -31.16
C ASP A 156 4.93 0.19 -31.26
N SER A 157 3.94 -0.66 -30.97
CA SER A 157 2.51 -0.29 -31.05
C SER A 157 1.95 0.45 -29.83
N PHE A 158 2.70 0.50 -28.72
CA PHE A 158 2.29 1.17 -27.48
C PHE A 158 3.50 1.66 -26.66
N ILE A 159 3.24 2.51 -25.66
CA ILE A 159 4.30 3.15 -24.87
C ILE A 159 4.67 2.26 -23.68
N ILE A 160 5.97 1.95 -23.56
CA ILE A 160 6.54 1.28 -22.39
C ILE A 160 7.36 2.27 -21.58
N ILE A 161 7.02 2.43 -20.29
CA ILE A 161 7.75 3.30 -19.38
C ILE A 161 8.51 2.45 -18.35
N GLY A 162 9.82 2.60 -18.30
CA GLY A 162 10.69 1.84 -17.41
C GLY A 162 10.93 0.41 -17.94
N LYS A 163 10.81 -0.59 -17.09
CA LYS A 163 11.13 -1.98 -17.41
C LYS A 163 10.06 -2.64 -18.27
N THR A 164 10.47 -3.29 -19.35
CA THR A 164 9.60 -4.16 -20.14
C THR A 164 9.22 -5.42 -19.35
N HIS A 165 7.93 -5.68 -19.24
CA HIS A 165 7.40 -6.84 -18.52
C HIS A 165 6.91 -7.89 -19.51
N LEU A 166 7.63 -9.01 -19.62
CA LEU A 166 7.27 -10.15 -20.45
C LEU A 166 6.62 -11.29 -19.61
N GLY A 167 6.07 -12.30 -20.31
CA GLY A 167 5.55 -13.54 -19.73
C GLY A 167 4.06 -13.56 -19.46
N ASN A 168 3.58 -14.67 -18.86
CA ASN A 168 2.15 -15.03 -18.79
C ASN A 168 1.59 -14.89 -17.35
N LYS A 169 1.88 -13.77 -16.68
CA LYS A 169 1.41 -13.48 -15.30
C LYS A 169 0.78 -12.09 -15.22
N SER A 170 -0.04 -11.74 -16.24
CA SER A 170 -0.67 -10.43 -16.29
C SER A 170 -1.82 -10.35 -15.28
N PHE A 171 -2.75 -11.28 -15.31
CA PHE A 171 -3.98 -11.25 -14.54
C PHE A 171 -3.87 -11.95 -13.16
N PRO A 172 -4.36 -11.32 -12.08
CA PRO A 172 -4.67 -9.90 -11.91
C PRO A 172 -3.39 -9.07 -11.62
N SER A 173 -3.51 -7.72 -11.69
CA SER A 173 -2.41 -6.81 -11.36
C SER A 173 -2.08 -6.81 -9.87
N GLY A 174 -0.89 -7.32 -9.50
CA GLY A 174 -0.43 -7.37 -8.12
C GLY A 174 -0.21 -5.99 -7.50
N HIS A 175 0.31 -5.01 -8.26
CA HIS A 175 0.46 -3.62 -7.82
C HIS A 175 -0.88 -2.98 -7.48
N SER A 176 -1.91 -3.22 -8.34
CA SER A 176 -3.26 -2.71 -8.09
C SER A 176 -3.90 -3.34 -6.85
N MET A 177 -3.68 -4.63 -6.61
CA MET A 177 -4.11 -5.31 -5.38
C MET A 177 -3.43 -4.69 -4.15
N THR A 178 -2.11 -4.53 -4.17
CA THR A 178 -1.33 -3.97 -3.06
C THR A 178 -1.77 -2.56 -2.71
N ILE A 179 -1.84 -1.67 -3.70
CA ILE A 179 -2.21 -0.29 -3.43
C ILE A 179 -3.64 -0.16 -2.92
N PHE A 180 -4.58 -0.96 -3.44
CA PHE A 180 -5.96 -0.91 -2.94
C PHE A 180 -6.10 -1.50 -1.54
N VAL A 181 -5.33 -2.50 -1.14
CA VAL A 181 -5.23 -2.88 0.28
C VAL A 181 -4.82 -1.67 1.12
N VAL A 182 -3.71 -1.01 0.78
CA VAL A 182 -3.20 0.13 1.55
C VAL A 182 -4.22 1.27 1.59
N ILE A 183 -4.76 1.68 0.43
CA ILE A 183 -5.72 2.78 0.32
C ILE A 183 -6.98 2.51 1.12
N ILE A 184 -7.56 1.32 1.04
CA ILE A 184 -8.78 0.98 1.77
C ILE A 184 -8.53 0.89 3.27
N LEU A 185 -7.38 0.38 3.68
CA LEU A 185 -7.01 0.38 5.09
C LEU A 185 -6.80 1.80 5.64
N LEU A 186 -6.10 2.68 4.92
CA LEU A 186 -5.93 4.08 5.32
C LEU A 186 -7.27 4.84 5.29
N LEU A 187 -8.11 4.57 4.29
CA LEU A 187 -9.44 5.14 4.19
C LEU A 187 -10.25 4.88 5.46
N PHE A 188 -10.36 3.63 5.87
CA PHE A 188 -11.14 3.26 7.06
C PHE A 188 -10.42 3.58 8.36
N ALA A 189 -9.10 3.40 8.44
CA ALA A 189 -8.33 3.71 9.64
C ALA A 189 -8.47 5.16 10.07
N PHE A 190 -8.45 6.08 9.11
CA PHE A 190 -8.47 7.53 9.36
C PHE A 190 -9.77 8.20 8.92
N MET A 191 -10.87 7.44 8.85
CA MET A 191 -12.19 7.96 8.46
C MET A 191 -12.65 9.08 9.41
N PRO A 192 -12.90 10.30 8.90
CA PRO A 192 -13.41 11.39 9.70
C PRO A 192 -14.84 11.13 10.20
N LYS A 193 -15.20 11.69 11.36
CA LYS A 193 -16.56 11.55 11.92
C LYS A 193 -17.60 12.44 11.23
N LYS A 194 -17.20 13.62 10.76
CA LYS A 194 -18.10 14.58 10.11
C LYS A 194 -18.34 14.17 8.65
N LYS A 195 -19.62 13.98 8.28
CA LYS A 195 -20.04 13.45 6.95
C LYS A 195 -19.41 14.19 5.76
N SER A 196 -19.33 15.54 5.81
CA SER A 196 -18.69 16.31 4.74
C SER A 196 -17.21 15.97 4.56
N TYR A 197 -16.47 15.80 5.65
CA TYR A 197 -15.05 15.40 5.61
C TYR A 197 -14.88 13.94 5.21
N THR A 198 -15.83 13.06 5.57
CA THR A 198 -15.84 11.67 5.11
C THR A 198 -15.90 11.57 3.60
N ILE A 199 -16.78 12.36 2.96
CA ILE A 199 -16.92 12.38 1.48
C ILE A 199 -15.62 12.84 0.83
N VAL A 200 -15.07 13.99 1.27
CA VAL A 200 -13.82 14.53 0.70
C VAL A 200 -12.66 13.56 0.90
N TRP A 201 -12.52 13.00 2.11
CA TRP A 201 -11.50 12.01 2.44
C TRP A 201 -11.60 10.77 1.55
N SER A 202 -12.81 10.22 1.41
CA SER A 202 -13.05 9.05 0.57
C SER A 202 -12.72 9.31 -0.89
N LEU A 203 -13.13 10.47 -1.41
CA LEU A 203 -12.84 10.88 -2.78
C LEU A 203 -11.32 11.00 -3.02
N LEU A 204 -10.60 11.68 -2.13
CA LEU A 204 -9.14 11.84 -2.24
C LEU A 204 -8.42 10.49 -2.19
N MET A 205 -8.78 9.61 -1.25
CA MET A 205 -8.17 8.28 -1.14
C MET A 205 -8.44 7.43 -2.38
N LEU A 206 -9.67 7.41 -2.87
CA LEU A 206 -10.03 6.64 -4.07
C LEU A 206 -9.35 7.20 -5.32
N LEU A 207 -9.32 8.52 -5.51
CA LEU A 207 -8.60 9.14 -6.63
C LEU A 207 -7.10 8.77 -6.61
N ALA A 208 -6.45 8.86 -5.45
CA ALA A 208 -5.06 8.44 -5.30
C ALA A 208 -4.90 6.95 -5.64
N GLY A 209 -5.77 6.08 -5.10
CA GLY A 209 -5.74 4.64 -5.37
C GLY A 209 -5.91 4.30 -6.84
N PHE A 210 -6.89 4.90 -7.51
CA PHE A 210 -7.12 4.71 -8.95
C PHE A 210 -5.95 5.22 -9.78
N SER A 211 -5.41 6.41 -9.49
CA SER A 211 -4.26 6.97 -10.21
C SER A 211 -3.05 6.02 -10.13
N ILE A 212 -2.75 5.49 -8.94
CA ILE A 212 -1.64 4.55 -8.75
C ILE A 212 -1.94 3.20 -9.43
N ALA A 213 -3.16 2.68 -9.33
CA ALA A 213 -3.51 1.42 -9.95
C ALA A 213 -3.45 1.49 -11.49
N PHE A 214 -4.02 2.53 -12.11
CA PHE A 214 -4.04 2.71 -13.55
C PHE A 214 -2.69 3.14 -14.14
N SER A 215 -1.73 3.59 -13.33
CA SER A 215 -0.34 3.76 -13.78
C SER A 215 0.24 2.47 -14.37
N ARG A 216 -0.30 1.28 -14.00
CA ARG A 216 0.12 -0.01 -14.58
C ARG A 216 -0.26 -0.17 -16.05
N VAL A 217 -1.36 0.46 -16.47
CA VAL A 217 -1.73 0.58 -17.90
C VAL A 217 -0.82 1.62 -18.57
N ALA A 218 -0.59 2.76 -17.91
CA ALA A 218 0.27 3.82 -18.42
C ALA A 218 1.69 3.35 -18.75
N VAL A 219 2.29 2.51 -17.89
CA VAL A 219 3.64 1.96 -18.10
C VAL A 219 3.66 0.74 -19.03
N GLY A 220 2.53 0.32 -19.59
CA GLY A 220 2.45 -0.81 -20.54
C GLY A 220 2.58 -2.20 -19.88
N ALA A 221 2.44 -2.30 -18.56
CA ALA A 221 2.69 -3.55 -17.83
C ALA A 221 1.48 -4.48 -17.70
N HIS A 222 0.27 -3.94 -17.76
CA HIS A 222 -1.00 -4.64 -17.50
C HIS A 222 -2.13 -4.11 -18.36
N TYR A 223 -3.09 -4.98 -18.67
CA TYR A 223 -4.35 -4.60 -19.29
C TYR A 223 -5.29 -3.87 -18.31
N PRO A 224 -6.26 -3.07 -18.81
CA PRO A 224 -7.26 -2.40 -17.96
C PRO A 224 -8.02 -3.35 -17.03
N PHE A 225 -8.45 -4.52 -17.51
CA PHE A 225 -9.16 -5.49 -16.68
C PHE A 225 -8.27 -6.12 -15.59
N ASP A 226 -6.96 -6.32 -15.83
CA ASP A 226 -6.03 -6.73 -14.76
C ASP A 226 -6.05 -5.77 -13.58
N VAL A 227 -6.12 -4.46 -13.91
CA VAL A 227 -6.14 -3.38 -12.93
C VAL A 227 -7.47 -3.35 -12.20
N VAL A 228 -8.60 -3.37 -12.90
CA VAL A 228 -9.95 -3.31 -12.30
C VAL A 228 -10.19 -4.50 -11.36
N ILE A 229 -9.85 -5.71 -11.80
CA ILE A 229 -9.98 -6.90 -10.94
C ILE A 229 -8.99 -6.86 -9.78
N GLY A 230 -7.76 -6.38 -10.01
CA GLY A 230 -6.79 -6.15 -8.94
C GLY A 230 -7.32 -5.19 -7.87
N ILE A 231 -7.96 -4.09 -8.27
CA ILE A 231 -8.65 -3.14 -7.39
C ILE A 231 -9.73 -3.83 -6.55
N ALA A 232 -10.63 -4.58 -7.20
CA ALA A 232 -11.73 -5.27 -6.52
C ALA A 232 -11.20 -6.31 -5.51
N LEU A 233 -10.21 -7.12 -5.90
CA LEU A 233 -9.60 -8.12 -5.03
C LEU A 233 -8.83 -7.48 -3.86
N GLY A 234 -8.10 -6.39 -4.09
CA GLY A 234 -7.42 -5.63 -3.03
C GLY A 234 -8.41 -5.04 -2.01
N PHE A 235 -9.53 -4.50 -2.49
CA PHE A 235 -10.63 -4.02 -1.64
C PHE A 235 -11.20 -5.16 -0.78
N ILE A 236 -11.55 -6.29 -1.40
CA ILE A 236 -12.09 -7.47 -0.71
C ILE A 236 -11.11 -7.95 0.37
N ALA A 237 -9.83 -8.08 0.03
CA ALA A 237 -8.80 -8.52 0.97
C ALA A 237 -8.65 -7.56 2.15
N ALA A 238 -8.74 -6.24 1.94
CA ALA A 238 -8.71 -5.23 3.00
C ALA A 238 -9.88 -5.40 3.98
N ILE A 239 -11.12 -5.53 3.47
CA ILE A 239 -12.30 -5.72 4.33
C ILE A 239 -12.22 -7.05 5.10
N ILE A 240 -11.82 -8.14 4.45
CA ILE A 240 -11.65 -9.45 5.12
C ILE A 240 -10.56 -9.34 6.20
N GLY A 241 -9.42 -8.72 5.89
CA GLY A 241 -8.35 -8.50 6.85
C GLY A 241 -8.77 -7.70 8.08
N ILE A 242 -9.56 -6.62 7.91
CA ILE A 242 -10.16 -5.86 9.01
C ILE A 242 -11.05 -6.77 9.87
N ARG A 243 -11.93 -7.56 9.24
CA ARG A 243 -12.88 -8.41 9.96
C ARG A 243 -12.19 -9.53 10.72
N VAL A 244 -11.22 -10.20 10.11
CA VAL A 244 -10.40 -11.24 10.76
C VAL A 244 -9.69 -10.65 11.99
N ASN A 245 -9.03 -9.53 11.85
CA ASN A 245 -8.27 -8.92 12.94
C ASN A 245 -9.12 -8.24 14.00
N ASN A 246 -10.41 -7.96 13.77
CA ASN A 246 -11.30 -7.51 14.84
C ASN A 246 -11.51 -8.61 15.89
N ASN A 247 -11.47 -9.89 15.50
CA ASN A 247 -11.71 -11.04 16.37
C ASN A 247 -10.40 -11.76 16.79
N VAL A 248 -9.35 -11.68 15.96
CA VAL A 248 -8.07 -12.37 16.17
C VAL A 248 -6.95 -11.33 16.28
N ARG A 249 -6.06 -11.48 17.28
CA ARG A 249 -4.91 -10.60 17.53
C ARG A 249 -3.63 -11.42 17.47
N TRP A 250 -3.28 -11.91 16.29
CA TRP A 250 -2.14 -12.80 16.12
C TRP A 250 -0.76 -12.09 16.09
N LEU A 251 -0.75 -10.77 15.86
CA LEU A 251 0.48 -9.97 15.83
C LEU A 251 0.75 -9.19 17.13
N VAL A 252 0.12 -9.57 18.26
CA VAL A 252 0.34 -8.90 19.56
C VAL A 252 1.82 -8.90 19.96
N TRP A 253 2.57 -9.93 19.56
CA TRP A 253 4.01 -10.06 19.81
C TRP A 253 4.84 -8.91 19.20
N ILE A 254 4.39 -8.25 18.15
CA ILE A 254 5.05 -7.07 17.55
C ILE A 254 5.22 -5.93 18.58
N LYS A 255 4.31 -5.84 19.55
CA LYS A 255 4.39 -4.85 20.64
C LYS A 255 5.45 -5.20 21.70
N ASN A 256 5.98 -6.42 21.69
CA ASN A 256 6.97 -6.86 22.65
C ASN A 256 8.38 -6.39 22.21
N LYS A 257 9.00 -5.57 23.05
CA LYS A 257 10.32 -4.97 22.82
C LYS A 257 11.45 -5.97 22.63
N ARG A 258 11.28 -7.22 23.11
CA ARG A 258 12.23 -8.31 22.87
C ARG A 258 12.50 -8.54 21.38
N PHE A 259 11.53 -8.22 20.52
CA PHE A 259 11.65 -8.38 19.07
C PHE A 259 12.20 -7.14 18.35
N TYR A 260 12.42 -6.00 19.07
CA TYR A 260 12.91 -4.77 18.46
C TYR A 260 14.28 -4.93 17.76
N PRO A 261 15.27 -5.69 18.29
CA PRO A 261 16.52 -5.92 17.54
C PRO A 261 16.29 -6.58 16.18
N GLY A 262 15.37 -7.56 16.09
CA GLY A 262 14.98 -8.18 14.81
C GLY A 262 14.31 -7.19 13.85
N PHE A 263 13.43 -6.32 14.38
CA PHE A 263 12.83 -5.24 13.56
C PHE A 263 13.86 -4.23 13.09
N MET A 264 14.82 -3.84 13.93
CA MET A 264 15.90 -2.92 13.53
C MET A 264 16.74 -3.54 12.41
N LEU A 265 17.09 -4.83 12.51
CA LEU A 265 17.81 -5.52 11.44
C LEU A 265 17.01 -5.54 10.13
N LEU A 266 15.71 -5.85 10.20
CA LEU A 266 14.82 -5.85 9.05
C LEU A 266 14.75 -4.45 8.40
N LEU A 267 14.65 -3.38 9.20
CA LEU A 267 14.65 -2.01 8.69
C LEU A 267 15.99 -1.64 8.02
N ILE A 268 17.12 -2.08 8.58
CA ILE A 268 18.45 -1.83 7.98
C ILE A 268 18.57 -2.52 6.62
N ILE A 269 18.14 -3.79 6.53
CA ILE A 269 18.10 -4.52 5.26
C ILE A 269 17.21 -3.79 4.25
N TRP A 270 16.03 -3.31 4.68
CA TRP A 270 15.11 -2.60 3.81
C TRP A 270 15.66 -1.25 3.34
N ILE A 271 16.37 -0.51 4.22
CA ILE A 271 17.11 0.69 3.86
C ILE A 271 18.12 0.39 2.75
N ALA A 272 18.90 -0.68 2.88
CA ALA A 272 19.85 -1.10 1.85
C ALA A 272 19.15 -1.38 0.50
N LEU A 273 18.01 -2.08 0.51
CA LEU A 273 17.23 -2.37 -0.69
C LEU A 273 16.69 -1.09 -1.35
N ILE A 274 16.21 -0.11 -0.57
CA ILE A 274 15.76 1.19 -1.12
C ILE A 274 16.93 1.98 -1.70
N ILE A 275 18.10 1.95 -1.06
CA ILE A 275 19.31 2.60 -1.59
C ILE A 275 19.69 1.99 -2.95
N LEU A 276 19.63 0.66 -3.10
CA LEU A 276 19.86 0.01 -4.40
C LEU A 276 18.86 0.47 -5.45
N LYS A 277 17.57 0.61 -5.11
CA LYS A 277 16.55 1.18 -6.01
C LYS A 277 16.86 2.65 -6.39
N ILE A 278 17.40 3.47 -5.48
CA ILE A 278 17.82 4.84 -5.77
C ILE A 278 19.00 4.87 -6.75
N ILE A 279 19.94 3.95 -6.62
CA ILE A 279 21.08 3.84 -7.52
C ILE A 279 20.64 3.41 -8.93
N ASP A 280 19.70 2.49 -9.01
CA ASP A 280 19.17 1.96 -10.28
C ASP A 280 18.26 2.99 -10.99
N HIS A 281 17.30 3.56 -10.24
CA HIS A 281 16.35 4.55 -10.74
C HIS A 281 16.18 5.67 -9.72
N ASN A 282 16.81 6.82 -9.96
CA ASN A 282 16.80 7.98 -9.06
C ASN A 282 15.41 8.66 -9.00
N LEU A 283 14.42 8.00 -8.33
CA LEU A 283 13.05 8.48 -8.24
C LEU A 283 12.77 9.16 -6.88
N PRO A 284 12.10 10.32 -6.84
CA PRO A 284 11.71 11.02 -5.61
C PRO A 284 10.99 10.16 -4.58
N ILE A 285 10.15 9.21 -5.02
CA ILE A 285 9.37 8.35 -4.11
C ILE A 285 10.26 7.45 -3.24
N PHE A 286 11.42 7.03 -3.72
CA PHE A 286 12.34 6.20 -2.95
C PHE A 286 12.97 6.97 -1.79
N TYR A 287 13.25 8.27 -1.97
CA TYR A 287 13.75 9.13 -0.88
C TYR A 287 12.70 9.31 0.23
N LEU A 288 11.42 9.44 -0.12
CA LEU A 288 10.35 9.49 0.88
C LEU A 288 10.25 8.19 1.68
N SER A 289 10.37 7.04 1.00
CA SER A 289 10.40 5.73 1.66
C SER A 289 11.63 5.58 2.56
N LEU A 290 12.80 6.03 2.10
CA LEU A 290 14.04 6.04 2.87
C LEU A 290 13.92 6.91 4.13
N MET A 291 13.38 8.12 4.01
CA MET A 291 13.14 9.01 5.15
C MET A 291 12.22 8.37 6.20
N SER A 292 11.15 7.72 5.77
CA SER A 292 10.23 7.02 6.67
C SER A 292 10.91 5.83 7.39
N LEU A 293 11.73 5.04 6.67
CA LEU A 293 12.50 3.94 7.25
C LEU A 293 13.51 4.43 8.30
N VAL A 294 14.33 5.43 7.96
CA VAL A 294 15.32 6.01 8.87
C VAL A 294 14.66 6.62 10.10
N GLY A 295 13.57 7.38 9.90
CA GLY A 295 12.80 7.95 11.01
C GLY A 295 12.22 6.86 11.93
N THR A 296 11.69 5.78 11.36
CA THR A 296 11.15 4.64 12.14
C THR A 296 12.26 3.89 12.87
N LEU A 297 13.40 3.66 12.23
CA LEU A 297 14.57 3.04 12.86
C LEU A 297 15.05 3.86 14.06
N PHE A 298 15.14 5.19 13.91
CA PHE A 298 15.48 6.08 15.02
C PHE A 298 14.49 6.00 16.18
N LEU A 299 13.17 5.98 15.88
CA LEU A 299 12.14 5.87 16.91
C LEU A 299 12.24 4.54 17.68
N ILE A 300 12.40 3.42 16.98
CA ILE A 300 12.51 2.08 17.60
C ILE A 300 13.79 1.98 18.44
N THR A 301 14.95 2.42 17.90
CA THR A 301 16.23 2.41 18.63
C THR A 301 16.15 3.23 19.92
N ARG A 302 15.54 4.43 19.84
CA ARG A 302 15.35 5.28 21.02
C ARG A 302 14.41 4.65 22.05
N ALA A 303 13.36 3.98 21.59
CA ALA A 303 12.42 3.28 22.48
C ALA A 303 13.06 2.06 23.15
N TYR A 304 13.98 1.37 22.48
CA TYR A 304 14.75 0.28 23.00
C TYR A 304 15.79 0.72 24.03
N ALA A 305 16.61 1.73 23.69
CA ALA A 305 17.70 2.25 24.55
C ALA A 305 17.24 2.89 25.88
N LYS A 306 15.97 3.34 25.99
CA LYS A 306 15.46 3.94 27.22
C LYS A 306 15.08 2.94 28.32
N GLN A 307 15.22 1.64 28.08
CA GLN A 307 14.84 0.57 28.99
C GLN A 307 15.98 -0.33 29.46
N ASN A 308 17.15 -0.13 28.86
CA ASN A 308 18.44 -0.62 29.37
C ASN A 308 19.17 0.55 30.08
#